data_427215ce0411329b8ad33bfb5b3245fa
#
_entry.id   427215ce0411329b8ad33bfb5b3245fa
#
_cell.length_a   1.000
_cell.length_b   1.000
_cell.length_c   1.000
_cell.angle_alpha   90.00
_cell.angle_beta   90.00
_cell.angle_gamma   90.00
#
_symmetry.space_group_name_H-M   'P 1'
#
loop_
_entity.id
_entity.type
_entity.pdbx_description
1 polymer ?
#
loop_
_entity_poly.entity_id
_entity_poly.type
_entity_poly.pdbx_seq_one_letter_code
_entity_poly.pdbx_strand_id
1 'polypeptide(L)'
;MNDYIRYPSEWKRNEEVFKIWDQQTGDNTEITVACAVQALNVYYLPDFIKWKLEQGFTKINMWPFGAGGINYHFVYHPPHLNVKVLPKWFKEECRKKYEEFYPWWEANWEKGIPSWHKGKVEYDTWRNA
;
A
#
# COMPACT_ATOMS: atom_id res chain seq x y z
N MET A 1 2.18 1.15 13.79
CA MET A 1 1.51 -0.18 13.67
C MET A 1 2.46 -1.28 13.17
N ASN A 2 3.32 -1.00 12.17
CA ASN A 2 4.30 -1.99 11.69
C ASN A 2 5.16 -2.57 12.80
N ASP A 3 5.71 -1.72 13.66
CA ASP A 3 6.62 -2.14 14.74
C ASP A 3 5.94 -3.01 15.79
N TYR A 4 4.63 -2.81 15.98
CA TYR A 4 3.81 -3.66 16.84
C TYR A 4 3.56 -5.04 16.24
N ILE A 5 3.15 -5.08 14.95
CA ILE A 5 2.79 -6.33 14.28
C ILE A 5 4.03 -7.20 13.98
N ARG A 6 5.15 -6.55 13.70
CA ARG A 6 6.37 -7.19 13.23
C ARG A 6 7.55 -6.99 14.18
N TYR A 7 7.29 -6.99 15.49
CA TYR A 7 8.38 -6.91 16.46
C TYR A 7 9.45 -8.01 16.20
N PRO A 8 10.75 -7.68 16.24
CA PRO A 8 11.40 -6.40 16.62
C PRO A 8 11.70 -5.45 15.44
N SER A 9 10.93 -5.47 14.39
CA SER A 9 11.11 -4.57 13.24
C SER A 9 10.86 -3.10 13.62
N GLU A 10 11.66 -2.21 13.09
CA GLU A 10 11.55 -0.76 13.26
C GLU A 10 11.19 -0.09 11.93
N TRP A 11 10.09 0.69 11.90
CA TRP A 11 9.62 1.33 10.68
C TRP A 11 10.68 2.25 10.05
N LYS A 12 11.37 3.07 10.84
CA LYS A 12 12.44 3.95 10.33
C LYS A 12 13.51 3.19 9.55
N ARG A 13 13.93 2.04 10.07
CA ARG A 13 14.90 1.20 9.40
C ARG A 13 14.34 0.61 8.10
N ASN A 14 13.07 0.23 8.10
CA ASN A 14 12.41 -0.26 6.90
C ASN A 14 12.32 0.82 5.82
N GLU A 15 12.03 2.07 6.17
CA GLU A 15 12.04 3.20 5.23
C GLU A 15 13.41 3.39 4.58
N GLU A 16 14.48 3.31 5.35
CA GLU A 16 15.86 3.40 4.84
C GLU A 16 16.16 2.26 3.86
N VAL A 17 15.77 1.04 4.21
CA VAL A 17 15.94 -0.14 3.36
C VAL A 17 15.15 0.00 2.05
N PHE A 18 13.92 0.49 2.06
CA PHE A 18 13.15 0.77 0.85
C PHE A 18 13.89 1.73 -0.08
N LYS A 19 14.42 2.82 0.47
CA LYS A 19 15.18 3.83 -0.29
C LYS A 19 16.45 3.25 -0.91
N ILE A 20 17.18 2.45 -0.14
CA ILE A 20 18.40 1.78 -0.62
C ILE A 20 18.06 0.83 -1.77
N TRP A 21 17.02 0.02 -1.62
CA TRP A 21 16.62 -0.93 -2.65
C TRP A 21 16.15 -0.24 -3.93
N ASP A 22 15.38 0.85 -3.80
CA ASP A 22 14.92 1.62 -4.95
C ASP A 22 16.10 2.22 -5.74
N GLN A 23 17.15 2.67 -5.06
CA GLN A 23 18.32 3.28 -5.67
C GLN A 23 19.31 2.26 -6.27
N GLN A 24 19.46 1.09 -5.62
CA GLN A 24 20.49 0.12 -5.98
C GLN A 24 20.00 -1.02 -6.89
N THR A 25 18.68 -1.14 -7.05
CA THR A 25 18.12 -2.20 -7.90
C THR A 25 18.43 -1.95 -9.37
N GLY A 26 19.01 -2.93 -10.04
CA GLY A 26 19.32 -2.89 -11.47
C GLY A 26 18.06 -2.96 -12.34
N ASP A 27 18.20 -2.62 -13.63
CA ASP A 27 17.09 -2.57 -14.59
C ASP A 27 16.42 -3.93 -14.85
N ASN A 28 17.10 -5.02 -14.52
CA ASN A 28 16.60 -6.39 -14.70
C ASN A 28 15.87 -6.94 -13.46
N THR A 29 15.66 -6.12 -12.43
CA THR A 29 15.04 -6.55 -11.18
C THR A 29 13.80 -5.72 -10.91
N GLU A 30 12.70 -6.37 -10.61
CA GLU A 30 11.44 -5.76 -10.19
C GLU A 30 11.25 -5.94 -8.70
N ILE A 31 10.84 -4.86 -8.02
CA ILE A 31 10.54 -4.90 -6.59
C ILE A 31 9.05 -4.58 -6.40
N THR A 32 8.35 -5.50 -5.76
CA THR A 32 6.95 -5.32 -5.40
C THR A 32 6.77 -5.26 -3.89
N VAL A 33 5.79 -4.51 -3.44
CA VAL A 33 5.37 -4.50 -2.04
C VAL A 33 4.16 -5.40 -1.87
N ALA A 34 4.29 -6.44 -1.07
CA ALA A 34 3.17 -7.27 -0.67
C ALA A 34 2.67 -6.82 0.72
N CYS A 35 1.39 -6.51 0.82
CA CYS A 35 0.77 -6.07 2.06
C CYS A 35 -0.27 -7.10 2.54
N ALA A 36 -0.01 -7.69 3.70
CA ALA A 36 -0.96 -8.55 4.39
C ALA A 36 -1.97 -7.70 5.16
N VAL A 37 -3.17 -7.54 4.60
CA VAL A 37 -4.25 -6.74 5.21
C VAL A 37 -4.94 -7.54 6.29
N GLN A 38 -4.94 -7.02 7.51
CA GLN A 38 -5.49 -7.68 8.69
C GLN A 38 -6.18 -6.68 9.63
N ALA A 39 -6.84 -7.19 10.65
CA ALA A 39 -7.58 -6.38 11.61
C ALA A 39 -6.73 -5.26 12.27
N LEU A 40 -5.42 -5.49 12.46
CA LEU A 40 -4.53 -4.54 13.12
C LEU A 40 -4.02 -3.41 12.19
N ASN A 41 -4.03 -3.57 10.88
CA ASN A 41 -3.45 -2.58 9.96
C ASN A 41 -4.43 -1.99 8.95
N VAL A 42 -5.62 -2.54 8.79
CA VAL A 42 -6.58 -2.07 7.78
C VAL A 42 -6.90 -0.58 7.90
N TYR A 43 -6.96 -0.04 9.10
CA TYR A 43 -7.19 1.38 9.36
C TYR A 43 -6.05 2.27 8.84
N TYR A 44 -4.82 1.79 8.86
CA TYR A 44 -3.62 2.55 8.48
C TYR A 44 -3.20 2.36 7.01
N LEU A 45 -3.92 1.54 6.26
CA LEU A 45 -3.59 1.27 4.87
C LEU A 45 -3.60 2.52 3.98
N PRO A 46 -4.58 3.45 4.10
CA PRO A 46 -4.54 4.71 3.37
C PRO A 46 -3.27 5.54 3.64
N ASP A 47 -2.81 5.57 4.89
CA ASP A 47 -1.58 6.29 5.25
C ASP A 47 -0.35 5.66 4.61
N PHE A 48 -0.30 4.33 4.56
CA PHE A 48 0.77 3.60 3.90
C PHE A 48 0.80 3.85 2.39
N ILE A 49 -0.35 3.86 1.73
CA ILE A 49 -0.47 4.17 0.30
C ILE A 49 0.04 5.59 0.03
N LYS A 50 -0.41 6.57 0.81
CA LYS A 50 0.05 7.97 0.71
C LYS A 50 1.56 8.05 0.87
N TRP A 51 2.08 7.49 1.95
CA TRP A 51 3.52 7.48 2.21
C TRP A 51 4.29 6.90 1.02
N LYS A 52 3.89 5.72 0.52
CA LYS A 52 4.57 5.06 -0.59
C LYS A 52 4.60 5.91 -1.85
N LEU A 53 3.48 6.52 -2.23
CA LEU A 53 3.38 7.35 -3.42
C LEU A 53 4.17 8.66 -3.30
N GLU A 54 4.25 9.23 -2.09
CA GLU A 54 4.98 10.46 -1.80
C GLU A 54 6.51 10.28 -1.82
N GLN A 55 7.01 9.05 -1.66
CA GLN A 55 8.45 8.78 -1.72
C GLN A 55 9.06 8.97 -3.12
N GLY A 56 8.27 8.89 -4.18
CA GLY A 56 8.77 9.00 -5.55
C GLY A 56 9.66 7.83 -5.96
N PHE A 57 9.40 6.64 -5.47
CA PHE A 57 10.13 5.43 -5.85
C PHE A 57 10.06 5.17 -7.36
N THR A 58 11.17 4.77 -7.95
CA THR A 58 11.27 4.46 -9.38
C THR A 58 11.19 2.97 -9.67
N LYS A 59 11.69 2.13 -8.78
CA LYS A 59 11.73 0.66 -8.93
C LYS A 59 10.68 -0.06 -8.09
N ILE A 60 10.20 0.55 -6.99
CA ILE A 60 9.23 -0.04 -6.07
C ILE A 60 7.79 0.38 -6.42
N ASN A 61 7.54 0.97 -7.57
CA ASN A 61 6.20 1.34 -8.05
C ASN A 61 5.82 0.45 -9.23
N MET A 62 5.44 -0.78 -8.93
CA MET A 62 5.19 -1.77 -9.98
C MET A 62 3.73 -1.89 -10.35
N TRP A 63 3.46 -1.77 -11.62
CA TRP A 63 2.30 -2.26 -12.30
C TRP A 63 2.46 -3.80 -12.52
N PRO A 64 1.38 -4.63 -12.50
CA PRO A 64 -0.05 -4.28 -12.52
C PRO A 64 -0.78 -4.49 -11.19
N PHE A 65 -0.11 -4.45 -10.09
CA PHE A 65 -0.73 -4.73 -8.78
C PHE A 65 -1.65 -3.59 -8.30
N GLY A 66 -2.44 -3.82 -7.25
CA GLY A 66 -3.49 -2.94 -6.76
C GLY A 66 -3.09 -1.49 -6.47
N ALA A 67 -3.95 -0.74 -5.85
CA ALA A 67 -3.76 0.69 -5.58
C ALA A 67 -2.37 1.02 -5.00
N GLY A 68 -1.69 1.99 -5.59
CA GLY A 68 -0.34 2.38 -5.20
C GLY A 68 0.76 1.39 -5.57
N GLY A 69 0.51 0.44 -6.49
CA GLY A 69 1.48 -0.60 -6.85
C GLY A 69 1.77 -1.56 -5.69
N ILE A 70 0.77 -1.86 -4.88
CA ILE A 70 0.85 -2.75 -3.73
C ILE A 70 0.03 -4.00 -4.01
N ASN A 71 0.63 -5.16 -3.77
CA ASN A 71 -0.06 -6.44 -3.85
C ASN A 71 -0.73 -6.74 -2.51
N TYR A 72 -2.06 -6.69 -2.46
CA TYR A 72 -2.83 -6.87 -1.24
C TYR A 72 -3.26 -8.31 -1.05
N HIS A 73 -3.01 -8.84 0.16
CA HIS A 73 -3.46 -10.15 0.59
C HIS A 73 -4.25 -10.04 1.88
N PHE A 74 -5.50 -10.47 1.89
CA PHE A 74 -6.29 -10.50 3.11
C PHE A 74 -5.91 -11.69 3.99
N VAL A 75 -5.71 -11.43 5.27
CA VAL A 75 -5.43 -12.45 6.26
C VAL A 75 -6.74 -13.05 6.76
N TYR A 76 -6.93 -14.33 6.51
CA TYR A 76 -8.11 -15.08 6.97
C TYR A 76 -7.82 -15.93 8.20
N HIS A 77 -6.59 -16.37 8.36
CA HIS A 77 -6.13 -17.17 9.48
C HIS A 77 -4.86 -16.58 10.11
N PRO A 78 -4.75 -16.58 11.45
CA PRO A 78 -5.77 -17.04 12.40
C PRO A 78 -7.01 -16.12 12.40
N PRO A 79 -8.21 -16.64 12.77
CA PRO A 79 -9.48 -15.90 12.61
C PRO A 79 -9.51 -14.53 13.28
N HIS A 80 -8.82 -14.36 14.41
CA HIS A 80 -8.76 -13.08 15.13
C HIS A 80 -8.02 -11.96 14.41
N LEU A 81 -7.26 -12.27 13.37
CA LEU A 81 -6.61 -11.27 12.49
C LEU A 81 -7.45 -10.91 11.26
N ASN A 82 -8.52 -11.64 11.00
CA ASN A 82 -9.42 -11.33 9.90
C ASN A 82 -10.15 -10.01 10.15
N VAL A 83 -10.19 -9.13 9.15
CA VAL A 83 -10.88 -7.82 9.25
C VAL A 83 -12.37 -7.95 9.59
N LYS A 84 -12.97 -9.11 9.34
CA LYS A 84 -14.38 -9.39 9.68
C LYS A 84 -14.66 -9.34 11.17
N VAL A 85 -13.68 -9.61 12.04
CA VAL A 85 -13.85 -9.62 13.49
C VAL A 85 -13.90 -8.24 14.12
N LEU A 86 -13.53 -7.20 13.39
CA LEU A 86 -13.55 -5.83 13.89
C LEU A 86 -14.95 -5.41 14.34
N PRO A 87 -15.06 -4.72 15.49
CA PRO A 87 -16.33 -4.18 15.95
C PRO A 87 -16.98 -3.26 14.93
N LYS A 88 -18.31 -3.22 14.92
CA LYS A 88 -19.09 -2.40 13.96
C LYS A 88 -18.67 -0.93 13.99
N TRP A 89 -18.49 -0.36 15.17
CA TRP A 89 -18.07 1.02 15.33
C TRP A 89 -16.69 1.29 14.71
N PHE A 90 -15.74 0.34 14.83
CA PHE A 90 -14.41 0.51 14.25
C PHE A 90 -14.41 0.34 12.72
N LYS A 91 -15.25 -0.56 12.20
CA LYS A 91 -15.49 -0.66 10.76
C LYS A 91 -16.00 0.65 10.18
N GLU A 92 -16.88 1.33 10.93
CA GLU A 92 -17.39 2.64 10.54
C GLU A 92 -16.30 3.72 10.52
N GLU A 93 -15.40 3.72 11.50
CA GLU A 93 -14.23 4.62 11.51
C GLU A 93 -13.28 4.31 10.34
N CYS A 94 -13.05 3.05 10.03
CA CYS A 94 -12.30 2.67 8.84
C CYS A 94 -12.98 3.21 7.56
N ARG A 95 -14.29 3.04 7.43
CA ARG A 95 -15.06 3.53 6.28
C ARG A 95 -14.90 5.03 6.09
N LYS A 96 -15.06 5.82 7.15
CA LYS A 96 -14.85 7.28 7.12
C LYS A 96 -13.44 7.64 6.65
N LYS A 97 -12.42 6.98 7.20
CA LYS A 97 -11.05 7.24 6.81
C LYS A 97 -10.79 6.94 5.33
N TYR A 98 -11.37 5.88 4.79
CA TYR A 98 -11.25 5.57 3.36
C TYR A 98 -12.03 6.56 2.49
N GLU A 99 -13.21 7.00 2.92
CA GLU A 99 -13.98 8.05 2.22
C GLU A 99 -13.21 9.38 2.15
N GLU A 100 -12.51 9.76 3.21
CA GLU A 100 -11.62 10.93 3.23
C GLU A 100 -10.36 10.73 2.35
N PHE A 101 -9.91 9.50 2.21
CA PHE A 101 -8.76 9.17 1.38
C PHE A 101 -9.06 9.22 -0.13
N TYR A 102 -10.28 8.89 -0.57
CA TYR A 102 -10.61 8.80 -1.99
C TYR A 102 -10.34 10.08 -2.80
N PRO A 103 -10.70 11.30 -2.34
CA PRO A 103 -10.38 12.52 -3.09
C PRO A 103 -8.87 12.70 -3.29
N TRP A 104 -8.08 12.39 -2.28
CA TRP A 104 -6.63 12.40 -2.40
C TRP A 104 -6.13 11.36 -3.41
N TRP A 105 -6.69 10.14 -3.35
CA TRP A 105 -6.37 9.06 -4.28
C TRP A 105 -6.67 9.45 -5.72
N GLU A 106 -7.83 9.98 -5.99
CA GLU A 106 -8.24 10.44 -7.32
C GLU A 106 -7.31 11.51 -7.90
N ALA A 107 -6.77 12.38 -7.03
CA ALA A 107 -5.84 13.43 -7.44
C ALA A 107 -4.38 12.93 -7.59
N ASN A 108 -4.01 11.79 -7.04
CA ASN A 108 -2.60 11.36 -6.91
C ASN A 108 -2.29 9.95 -7.43
N TRP A 109 -3.27 9.17 -7.85
CA TRP A 109 -3.08 7.77 -8.24
C TRP A 109 -2.01 7.58 -9.34
N GLU A 110 -1.85 8.54 -10.24
CA GLU A 110 -0.85 8.50 -11.30
C GLU A 110 0.60 8.49 -10.79
N LYS A 111 0.84 8.95 -9.58
CA LYS A 111 2.17 8.90 -8.95
C LYS A 111 2.67 7.48 -8.74
N GLY A 112 1.74 6.52 -8.62
CA GLY A 112 2.06 5.10 -8.51
C GLY A 112 2.31 4.40 -9.85
N ILE A 113 2.16 5.10 -10.97
CA ILE A 113 2.40 4.54 -12.31
C ILE A 113 3.86 4.78 -12.68
N PRO A 114 4.62 3.72 -13.02
CA PRO A 114 5.97 3.88 -13.54
C PRO A 114 5.99 4.77 -14.79
N SER A 115 7.03 5.57 -14.97
CA SER A 115 7.14 6.53 -16.07
C SER A 115 6.99 5.88 -17.44
N TRP A 116 7.46 4.66 -17.61
CA TRP A 116 7.35 3.87 -18.84
C TRP A 116 5.94 3.33 -19.13
N HIS A 117 5.03 3.40 -18.17
CA HIS A 117 3.61 3.04 -18.31
C HIS A 117 2.68 4.25 -18.42
N LYS A 118 3.16 5.45 -18.19
CA LYS A 118 2.33 6.66 -18.29
C LYS A 118 1.67 6.74 -19.66
N GLY A 119 0.35 6.97 -19.68
CA GLY A 119 -0.46 7.02 -20.90
C GLY A 119 -0.93 5.66 -21.44
N LYS A 120 -0.53 4.54 -20.83
CA LYS A 120 -0.99 3.20 -21.21
C LYS A 120 -2.02 2.61 -20.26
N VAL A 121 -2.26 3.27 -19.15
CA VAL A 121 -3.16 2.80 -18.09
C VAL A 121 -4.34 3.73 -17.96
N GLU A 122 -5.53 3.21 -18.13
CA GLU A 122 -6.77 3.94 -17.87
C GLU A 122 -7.11 3.89 -16.39
N TYR A 123 -7.65 4.98 -15.87
CA TYR A 123 -8.01 5.12 -14.46
C TYR A 123 -8.90 3.98 -13.95
N ASP A 124 -9.88 3.57 -14.75
CA ASP A 124 -10.82 2.50 -14.37
C ASP A 124 -10.12 1.15 -14.17
N THR A 125 -9.07 0.87 -14.92
CA THR A 125 -8.25 -0.33 -14.74
C THR A 125 -7.54 -0.31 -13.39
N TRP A 126 -7.03 0.84 -12.97
CA TRP A 126 -6.39 1.03 -11.68
C TRP A 126 -7.38 1.01 -10.51
N ARG A 127 -8.53 1.60 -10.69
CA ARG A 127 -9.57 1.67 -9.67
C ARG A 127 -10.17 0.31 -9.35
N ASN A 128 -10.26 -0.56 -10.34
CA ASN A 128 -10.86 -1.89 -10.22
C ASN A 128 -9.82 -3.01 -9.94
N ALA A 129 -8.56 -2.70 -10.02
CA ALA A 129 -7.49 -3.62 -9.65
C ALA A 129 -7.24 -3.59 -8.16
#